data_7546fcb81efddf12ee33ec258dca5502
#
_entry.id   7546fcb81efddf12ee33ec258dca5502
#
_cell.length_a   1.000
_cell.length_b   1.000
_cell.length_c   1.000
_cell.angle_alpha   90.00
_cell.angle_beta   90.00
_cell.angle_gamma   90.00
#
_symmetry.space_group_name_H-M   'P 1'
#
loop_
_entity.id
_entity.type
_entity.pdbx_description
1 polymer ?
#
loop_
_entity_poly.entity_id
_entity_poly.type
_entity_poly.pdbx_seq_one_letter_code
_entity_poly.pdbx_strand_id
1 'polypeptide(L)'
;LLARGTGPYFYLPKLESHLEARLWNQVIDYAEDYLGLTRGTVRCTVLIETLLAAFEMDEILHELREHIVGLNCGRWDYIFSYIRALKAHPDRVLAERAKVSIGAAIEGA
;
A
#
# COMPACT_ATOMS: atom_id res chain seq x y z
N LEU A 1 -7.58 23.23 2.15
CA LEU A 1 -7.99 22.23 1.13
C LEU A 1 -9.50 22.04 1.12
N LEU A 2 -10.08 21.78 2.27
CA LEU A 2 -11.53 21.53 2.36
C LEU A 2 -12.35 22.74 1.97
N ALA A 3 -11.91 23.94 2.35
CA ALA A 3 -12.58 25.18 2.01
C ALA A 3 -12.61 25.45 0.50
N ARG A 4 -11.72 24.80 -0.26
CA ARG A 4 -11.66 24.91 -1.72
C ARG A 4 -12.37 23.77 -2.43
N GLY A 5 -13.05 22.89 -1.69
CA GLY A 5 -13.71 21.70 -2.24
C GLY A 5 -12.78 20.57 -2.61
N THR A 6 -11.50 20.67 -2.21
CA THR A 6 -10.52 19.59 -2.41
C THR A 6 -10.25 18.95 -1.05
N GLY A 7 -10.31 17.63 -0.99
CA GLY A 7 -10.04 16.91 0.24
C GLY A 7 -8.56 16.79 0.49
N PRO A 8 -8.14 16.32 1.67
CA PRO A 8 -6.81 15.77 1.78
C PRO A 8 -6.81 14.35 1.21
N TYR A 9 -5.80 14.07 0.37
CA TYR A 9 -5.59 12.75 -0.23
C TYR A 9 -4.19 12.29 0.14
N PHE A 10 -4.10 11.09 0.74
CA PHE A 10 -2.83 10.56 1.21
C PHE A 10 -2.44 9.31 0.45
N TYR A 11 -1.15 9.13 0.33
CA TYR A 11 -0.52 7.93 -0.19
C TYR A 11 0.16 7.20 0.96
N LEU A 12 -0.24 5.97 1.26
CA LEU A 12 0.32 5.20 2.37
C LEU A 12 1.37 4.22 1.83
N PRO A 13 2.67 4.50 2.08
CA PRO A 13 3.73 3.70 1.52
C PRO A 13 4.16 2.55 2.43
N LYS A 14 4.79 1.55 1.84
CA LYS A 14 5.59 0.53 2.53
C LYS A 14 4.87 -0.25 3.63
N LEU A 15 3.56 -0.39 3.53
CA LEU A 15 2.82 -1.24 4.47
C LEU A 15 3.24 -2.70 4.29
N GLU A 16 3.41 -3.40 5.40
CA GLU A 16 3.77 -4.81 5.40
C GLU A 16 2.67 -5.69 5.99
N SER A 17 1.68 -5.10 6.67
CA SER A 17 0.59 -5.87 7.24
C SER A 17 -0.68 -5.03 7.36
N HIS A 18 -1.81 -5.73 7.52
CA HIS A 18 -3.10 -5.08 7.79
C HIS A 18 -3.11 -4.36 9.15
N LEU A 19 -2.23 -4.75 10.08
CA LEU A 19 -2.12 -4.08 11.37
C LEU A 19 -1.60 -2.65 11.23
N GLU A 20 -0.69 -2.42 10.29
CA GLU A 20 -0.23 -1.08 9.98
C GLU A 20 -1.34 -0.26 9.34
N ALA A 21 -2.15 -0.88 8.46
CA ALA A 21 -3.32 -0.24 7.90
C ALA A 21 -4.33 0.14 8.99
N ARG A 22 -4.53 -0.74 9.97
CA ARG A 22 -5.37 -0.45 11.13
C ARG A 22 -4.87 0.77 11.91
N LEU A 23 -3.56 0.85 12.12
CA LEU A 23 -2.95 1.99 12.80
C LEU A 23 -3.20 3.28 12.02
N TRP A 24 -2.99 3.27 10.71
CA TRP A 24 -3.30 4.42 9.86
C TRP A 24 -4.76 4.82 9.94
N ASN A 25 -5.67 3.84 9.95
CA ASN A 25 -7.08 4.12 10.10
C ASN A 25 -7.38 4.83 11.42
N GLN A 26 -6.78 4.37 12.51
CA GLN A 26 -6.96 5.00 13.82
C GLN A 26 -6.42 6.42 13.84
N VAL A 27 -5.27 6.66 13.24
CA VAL A 27 -4.66 7.99 13.14
C VAL A 27 -5.55 8.93 12.33
N ILE A 28 -6.05 8.47 11.19
CA ILE A 28 -6.92 9.27 10.32
C ILE A 28 -8.25 9.58 11.03
N ASP A 29 -8.84 8.58 11.69
CA ASP A 29 -10.08 8.77 12.45
C ASP A 29 -9.89 9.79 13.57
N TYR A 30 -8.79 9.70 14.31
CA TYR A 30 -8.45 10.66 15.35
C TYR A 30 -8.31 12.07 14.78
N ALA A 31 -7.63 12.21 13.64
CA ALA A 31 -7.43 13.50 13.00
C ALA A 31 -8.78 14.11 12.55
N GLU A 32 -9.65 13.29 11.99
CA GLU A 32 -10.98 13.74 11.59
C GLU A 32 -11.81 14.21 12.79
N ASP A 33 -11.76 13.46 13.89
CA ASP A 33 -12.46 13.82 15.12
C ASP A 33 -11.91 15.11 15.72
N TYR A 34 -10.59 15.24 15.77
CA TYR A 34 -9.92 16.44 16.31
C TYR A 34 -10.28 17.69 15.51
N LEU A 35 -10.37 17.59 14.19
CA LEU A 35 -10.68 18.72 13.31
C LEU A 35 -12.17 18.91 13.09
N GLY A 36 -13.02 18.07 13.67
CA GLY A 36 -14.46 18.15 13.50
C GLY A 36 -14.94 17.79 12.11
N LEU A 37 -14.21 16.95 11.40
CA LEU A 37 -14.55 16.51 10.05
C LEU A 37 -15.47 15.29 10.08
N THR A 38 -16.29 15.17 9.03
CA THR A 38 -17.11 13.96 8.84
C THR A 38 -16.23 12.76 8.57
N ARG A 39 -16.60 11.60 9.15
CA ARG A 39 -15.87 10.35 8.90
C ARG A 39 -15.81 10.05 7.39
N GLY A 40 -14.62 9.74 6.89
CA GLY A 40 -14.42 9.46 5.47
C GLY A 40 -14.04 10.69 4.64
N THR A 41 -13.91 11.87 5.25
CA THR A 41 -13.45 13.08 4.56
C THR A 41 -12.04 12.92 4.03
N VAL A 42 -11.15 12.33 4.84
CA VAL A 42 -9.77 12.04 4.44
C VAL A 42 -9.76 10.78 3.62
N ARG A 43 -9.17 10.85 2.43
CA ARG A 43 -9.08 9.72 1.51
C ARG A 43 -7.63 9.29 1.32
N CYS A 44 -7.42 8.01 1.09
CA CYS A 44 -6.08 7.48 0.89
C CYS A 44 -6.04 6.41 -0.20
N THR A 45 -4.87 6.29 -0.80
CA THR A 45 -4.49 5.18 -1.67
C THR A 45 -3.34 4.45 -1.01
N VAL A 46 -3.36 3.13 -1.01
CA VAL A 46 -2.30 2.32 -0.43
C VAL A 46 -1.41 1.80 -1.55
N LEU A 47 -0.10 1.92 -1.35
CA LEU A 47 0.88 1.32 -2.23
C LEU A 47 1.13 -0.13 -1.79
N ILE A 48 0.80 -1.07 -2.67
CA ILE A 48 1.18 -2.47 -2.49
C ILE A 48 2.57 -2.62 -3.10
N GLU A 49 3.57 -2.50 -2.27
CA GLU A 49 4.96 -2.46 -2.70
C GLU A 49 5.89 -3.30 -1.82
N THR A 50 5.32 -4.09 -0.90
CA THR A 50 6.07 -5.09 -0.16
C THR A 50 5.49 -6.46 -0.44
N LEU A 51 6.33 -7.49 -0.36
CA LEU A 51 5.88 -8.86 -0.57
C LEU A 51 4.79 -9.25 0.41
N LEU A 52 4.96 -8.87 1.67
CA LEU A 52 4.00 -9.22 2.72
C LEU A 52 2.64 -8.55 2.51
N ALA A 53 2.61 -7.29 2.08
CA ALA A 53 1.36 -6.58 1.82
C ALA A 53 0.56 -7.23 0.68
N ALA A 54 1.24 -7.82 -0.30
CA ALA A 54 0.57 -8.48 -1.41
C ALA A 54 -0.32 -9.66 -0.96
N PHE A 55 0.01 -10.29 0.16
CA PHE A 55 -0.78 -11.39 0.71
C PHE A 55 -1.91 -10.92 1.64
N GLU A 56 -1.98 -9.64 1.95
CA GLU A 56 -2.97 -9.09 2.89
C GLU A 56 -3.79 -7.95 2.28
N MET A 57 -3.96 -7.94 0.96
CA MET A 57 -4.68 -6.85 0.28
C MET A 57 -6.12 -6.71 0.76
N ASP A 58 -6.84 -7.83 0.92
CA ASP A 58 -8.23 -7.80 1.37
C ASP A 58 -8.33 -7.25 2.80
N GLU A 59 -7.44 -7.68 3.67
CA GLU A 59 -7.39 -7.23 5.06
C GLU A 59 -7.05 -5.74 5.14
N ILE A 60 -6.13 -5.27 4.31
CA ILE A 60 -5.78 -3.85 4.23
C ILE A 60 -6.98 -3.03 3.77
N LEU A 61 -7.68 -3.47 2.73
CA LEU A 61 -8.88 -2.81 2.25
C LEU A 61 -9.95 -2.74 3.33
N HIS A 62 -10.14 -3.84 4.07
CA HIS A 62 -11.13 -3.89 5.14
C HIS A 62 -10.79 -2.90 6.27
N GLU A 63 -9.53 -2.86 6.70
CA GLU A 63 -9.12 -1.97 7.79
C GLU A 63 -9.28 -0.48 7.43
N LEU A 64 -9.11 -0.12 6.17
CA LEU A 64 -9.18 1.26 5.69
C LEU A 64 -10.48 1.57 4.94
N ARG A 65 -11.49 0.73 5.04
CA ARG A 65 -12.71 0.80 4.21
C ARG A 65 -13.41 2.16 4.21
N GLU A 66 -13.28 2.93 5.27
CA GLU A 66 -13.92 4.24 5.36
C GLU A 66 -13.15 5.35 4.67
N HIS A 67 -11.88 5.11 4.32
CA HIS A 67 -10.98 6.11 3.76
C HIS A 67 -10.39 5.76 2.41
N ILE A 68 -10.27 4.46 2.11
CA ILE A 68 -9.54 4.01 0.94
C ILE A 68 -10.30 4.28 -0.36
N VAL A 69 -9.58 4.75 -1.37
CA VAL A 69 -10.11 4.90 -2.74
C VAL A 69 -9.49 3.92 -3.72
N GLY A 70 -8.37 3.30 -3.38
CA GLY A 70 -7.75 2.31 -4.25
C GLY A 70 -6.41 1.80 -3.76
N LEU A 71 -5.93 0.81 -4.46
CA LEU A 71 -4.59 0.27 -4.28
C LEU A 71 -3.75 0.61 -5.50
N ASN A 72 -2.47 0.84 -5.28
CA ASN A 72 -1.52 1.07 -6.37
C ASN A 72 -0.37 0.08 -6.24
N CYS A 73 0.08 -0.45 -7.37
CA CYS A 73 1.18 -1.41 -7.38
C CYS A 73 2.52 -0.67 -7.48
N GLY A 74 3.34 -0.80 -6.45
CA GLY A 74 4.67 -0.19 -6.41
C GLY A 74 5.72 -1.13 -7.00
N ARG A 75 6.33 -0.75 -8.12
CA ARG A 75 7.23 -1.62 -8.87
C ARG A 75 8.54 -1.90 -8.15
N TRP A 76 9.27 -0.83 -7.82
CA TRP A 76 10.64 -0.97 -7.34
C TRP A 76 10.73 -1.59 -5.96
N ASP A 77 9.96 -1.09 -5.02
CA ASP A 77 10.00 -1.58 -3.65
C ASP A 77 9.47 -3.01 -3.56
N TYR A 78 8.51 -3.40 -4.41
CA TYR A 78 8.03 -4.77 -4.47
C TYR A 78 9.14 -5.72 -4.92
N ILE A 79 9.82 -5.37 -5.99
CA ILE A 79 10.93 -6.18 -6.52
C ILE A 79 12.04 -6.32 -5.47
N PHE A 80 12.44 -5.23 -4.82
CA PHE A 80 13.45 -5.27 -3.78
C PHE A 80 13.00 -6.08 -2.57
N SER A 81 11.75 -5.97 -2.18
CA SER A 81 11.17 -6.76 -1.09
C SER A 81 11.23 -8.26 -1.40
N TYR A 82 10.87 -8.63 -2.63
CA TYR A 82 10.95 -10.01 -3.10
C TYR A 82 12.40 -10.53 -3.07
N ILE A 83 13.33 -9.76 -3.61
CA ILE A 83 14.74 -10.14 -3.62
C ILE A 83 15.26 -10.32 -2.19
N ARG A 84 14.97 -9.38 -1.31
CA ARG A 84 15.42 -9.43 0.08
C ARG A 84 14.89 -10.67 0.81
N ALA A 85 13.65 -11.01 0.57
CA ALA A 85 13.00 -12.13 1.27
C ALA A 85 13.45 -13.48 0.73
N LEU A 86 13.72 -13.60 -0.57
CA LEU A 86 13.91 -14.89 -1.25
C LEU A 86 15.29 -15.08 -1.89
N LYS A 87 16.23 -14.19 -1.63
CA LYS A 87 17.57 -14.22 -2.25
C LYS A 87 18.35 -15.50 -1.96
N ALA A 88 18.06 -16.16 -0.85
CA ALA A 88 18.72 -17.41 -0.46
C ALA A 88 18.18 -18.64 -1.18
N HIS A 89 17.13 -18.49 -1.98
CA HIS A 89 16.49 -19.57 -2.72
C HIS A 89 16.78 -19.43 -4.21
N PRO A 90 17.71 -20.24 -4.79
CA PRO A 90 18.11 -20.05 -6.21
C PRO A 90 16.95 -20.18 -7.20
N ASP A 91 15.94 -20.99 -6.90
CA ASP A 91 14.75 -21.16 -7.74
C ASP A 91 13.83 -19.92 -7.74
N ARG A 92 14.09 -18.97 -6.86
CA ARG A 92 13.31 -17.72 -6.72
C ARG A 92 14.08 -16.48 -7.14
N VAL A 93 15.31 -16.63 -7.62
CA VAL A 93 16.10 -15.51 -8.08
C VAL A 93 15.57 -15.02 -9.43
N LEU A 94 15.28 -13.73 -9.51
CA LEU A 94 14.76 -13.12 -10.74
C LEU A 94 15.88 -12.93 -11.77
N ALA A 95 15.50 -12.96 -13.06
CA ALA A 95 16.41 -12.65 -14.14
C ALA A 95 16.85 -11.18 -14.10
N GLU A 96 17.94 -10.89 -14.81
CA GLU A 96 18.40 -9.51 -14.97
C GLU A 96 17.28 -8.65 -15.55
N ARG A 97 17.09 -7.46 -14.98
CA ARG A 97 15.98 -6.56 -15.30
C ARG A 97 15.82 -6.28 -16.79
N ALA A 98 16.93 -6.13 -17.52
CA ALA A 98 16.88 -5.85 -18.94
C ALA A 98 16.23 -6.96 -19.77
N LYS A 99 16.09 -8.16 -19.21
CA LYS A 99 15.53 -9.33 -19.87
C LYS A 99 14.05 -9.58 -19.54
N VAL A 100 13.45 -8.73 -18.68
CA VAL A 100 12.11 -8.96 -18.14
C VAL A 100 11.26 -7.72 -18.31
N SER A 101 10.01 -7.90 -18.77
CA SER A 101 9.05 -6.79 -18.79
C SER A 101 8.59 -6.44 -17.37
N ILE A 102 8.05 -5.22 -17.21
CA ILE A 102 7.57 -4.77 -15.89
C ILE A 102 6.46 -5.69 -15.36
N GLY A 103 5.51 -6.04 -16.22
CA GLY A 103 4.41 -6.93 -15.83
C GLY A 103 4.90 -8.29 -15.39
N ALA A 104 5.81 -8.90 -16.16
CA ALA A 104 6.37 -10.21 -15.84
C ALA A 104 7.19 -10.17 -14.53
N ALA A 105 7.90 -9.07 -14.26
CA ALA A 105 8.69 -8.95 -13.04
C ALA A 105 7.81 -8.91 -11.78
N ILE A 106 6.63 -8.34 -11.88
CA ILE A 106 5.67 -8.26 -10.77
C ILE A 106 4.85 -9.55 -10.66
N GLU A 107 4.33 -10.03 -11.76
CA GLU A 107 3.48 -11.22 -11.80
C GLU A 107 4.25 -12.50 -11.47
N GLY A 108 5.51 -12.58 -11.86
CA GLY A 108 6.35 -13.73 -11.58
C GLY A 108 6.81 -13.83 -10.13
N ALA A 109 6.61 -12.78 -9.37
CA ALA A 109 6.86 -12.79 -7.94
C ALA A 109 5.67 -13.35 -7.18
#